data_0191b39e60a1d8c8d873fe7b75ed1368
#
_entry.id   0191b39e60a1d8c8d873fe7b75ed1368
#
_cell.length_a   1.000
_cell.length_b   1.000
_cell.length_c   1.000
_cell.angle_alpha   90.00
_cell.angle_beta   90.00
_cell.angle_gamma   90.00
#
_symmetry.space_group_name_H-M   'P 1'
#
loop_
_entity.id
_entity.type
_entity.pdbx_description
1 polymer ?
#
loop_
_entity_poly.entity_id
_entity_poly.type
_entity_poly.pdbx_seq_one_letter_code
_entity_poly.pdbx_strand_id
1 'polypeptide(L)'
;MKTRVLITGICGFAGLHMSDYLKHLQSPPDVIGVDIKDDPAASCDSFYKLDLSCKDDVADLIKQTKPDYVIHLAGIFGTEDPLEIYKVNVLSIAALLEATRHYAPAVVMVTAGSAAEYGHIEPSRVPVDERTSCEPVTPYGLSKLLATQIALYYHRAFSICVMVVRPFQLIGKGVTVGLAPGAFAQQVKQVLSGKANVIKVGNLESSRDFLDIHDAVEAIWALCQEPAGGQVFNLCSGIPTKMSSLLEMMIENCGLNVKVEVDPGRLRGSTDISNIYGSFQKLKNHCNWSPQRSLNESISEMFM
;
A
#
# COMPACT_ATOMS: atom_id res chain seq x y z
N MET A 1 -3.79 15.56 -26.12
CA MET A 1 -3.12 14.27 -25.95
C MET A 1 -3.78 13.58 -24.77
N LYS A 2 -3.86 12.25 -24.75
CA LYS A 2 -4.41 11.50 -23.62
C LYS A 2 -3.41 11.58 -22.44
N THR A 3 -3.90 11.78 -21.23
CA THR A 3 -3.08 11.78 -20.00
C THR A 3 -2.40 10.43 -19.81
N ARG A 4 -1.11 10.41 -19.48
CA ARG A 4 -0.30 9.19 -19.29
C ARG A 4 0.00 8.96 -17.82
N VAL A 5 -0.38 7.80 -17.31
CA VAL A 5 -0.16 7.40 -15.91
C VAL A 5 0.74 6.17 -15.87
N LEU A 6 1.92 6.32 -15.29
CA LEU A 6 2.84 5.22 -15.05
C LEU A 6 2.61 4.64 -13.65
N ILE A 7 2.29 3.35 -13.59
CA ILE A 7 2.08 2.61 -12.35
C ILE A 7 3.21 1.59 -12.19
N THR A 8 4.00 1.72 -11.14
CA THR A 8 5.00 0.71 -10.79
C THR A 8 4.47 -0.25 -9.74
N GLY A 9 4.87 -1.51 -9.81
CA GLY A 9 4.27 -2.56 -8.98
C GLY A 9 2.83 -2.87 -9.42
N ILE A 10 2.54 -2.73 -10.72
CA ILE A 10 1.19 -2.86 -11.28
C ILE A 10 0.60 -4.25 -11.07
N CYS A 11 1.43 -5.31 -11.02
CA CYS A 11 1.02 -6.69 -10.75
C CYS A 11 0.82 -6.99 -9.25
N GLY A 12 1.09 -6.03 -8.38
CA GLY A 12 0.83 -6.13 -6.94
C GLY A 12 -0.62 -5.84 -6.59
N PHE A 13 -1.02 -6.16 -5.33
CA PHE A 13 -2.38 -5.96 -4.85
C PHE A 13 -2.93 -4.54 -5.11
N ALA A 14 -2.23 -3.51 -4.68
CA ALA A 14 -2.67 -2.14 -4.90
C ALA A 14 -2.55 -1.69 -6.37
N GLY A 15 -1.56 -2.21 -7.10
CA GLY A 15 -1.36 -1.91 -8.52
C GLY A 15 -2.49 -2.41 -9.41
N LEU A 16 -2.95 -3.65 -9.19
CA LEU A 16 -4.09 -4.23 -9.91
C LEU A 16 -5.36 -3.40 -9.71
N HIS A 17 -5.69 -3.06 -8.46
CA HIS A 17 -6.86 -2.23 -8.17
C HIS A 17 -6.72 -0.80 -8.71
N MET A 18 -5.52 -0.22 -8.66
CA MET A 18 -5.27 1.11 -9.22
C MET A 18 -5.43 1.13 -10.73
N SER A 19 -4.89 0.15 -11.44
CA SER A 19 -5.03 0.05 -12.89
C SER A 19 -6.48 -0.17 -13.32
N ASP A 20 -7.21 -1.02 -12.60
CA ASP A 20 -8.64 -1.26 -12.83
C ASP A 20 -9.46 0.02 -12.58
N TYR A 21 -9.24 0.70 -11.45
CA TYR A 21 -9.90 1.96 -11.14
C TYR A 21 -9.72 3.01 -12.24
N LEU A 22 -8.48 3.22 -12.72
CA LEU A 22 -8.19 4.19 -13.77
C LEU A 22 -8.89 3.87 -15.10
N LYS A 23 -9.05 2.60 -15.43
CA LYS A 23 -9.73 2.15 -16.66
C LYS A 23 -11.23 2.39 -16.61
N HIS A 24 -11.84 2.47 -15.41
CA HIS A 24 -13.27 2.71 -15.25
C HIS A 24 -13.64 4.19 -15.05
N LEU A 25 -12.67 5.12 -15.11
CA LEU A 25 -12.94 6.54 -15.09
C LEU A 25 -13.74 6.97 -16.34
N GLN A 26 -14.52 8.04 -16.24
CA GLN A 26 -15.25 8.62 -17.39
C GLN A 26 -14.33 8.97 -18.57
N SER A 27 -13.11 9.40 -18.28
CA SER A 27 -12.06 9.70 -19.25
C SER A 27 -10.79 8.93 -18.86
N PRO A 28 -10.68 7.63 -19.20
CA PRO A 28 -9.55 6.81 -18.80
C PRO A 28 -8.23 7.33 -19.36
N PRO A 29 -7.17 7.45 -18.52
CA PRO A 29 -5.84 7.79 -18.99
C PRO A 29 -5.22 6.62 -19.80
N ASP A 30 -4.08 6.89 -20.41
CA ASP A 30 -3.19 5.89 -20.96
C ASP A 30 -2.35 5.29 -19.83
N VAL A 31 -2.61 4.04 -19.45
CA VAL A 31 -1.98 3.36 -18.30
C VAL A 31 -0.74 2.62 -18.77
N ILE A 32 0.41 2.99 -18.20
CA ILE A 32 1.72 2.37 -18.43
C ILE A 32 2.06 1.55 -17.20
N GLY A 33 2.08 0.24 -17.34
CA GLY A 33 2.40 -0.69 -16.27
C GLY A 33 3.88 -1.04 -16.21
N VAL A 34 4.44 -1.10 -15.00
CA VAL A 34 5.82 -1.56 -14.75
C VAL A 34 5.84 -2.55 -13.60
N ASP A 35 6.43 -3.72 -13.81
CA ASP A 35 6.67 -4.73 -12.78
C ASP A 35 7.86 -5.64 -13.17
N ILE A 36 8.38 -6.39 -12.21
CA ILE A 36 9.34 -7.48 -12.47
C ILE A 36 8.65 -8.78 -12.88
N LYS A 37 7.35 -8.89 -12.63
CA LYS A 37 6.51 -10.04 -12.98
C LYS A 37 5.70 -9.71 -14.22
N ASP A 38 5.40 -10.73 -15.02
CA ASP A 38 4.40 -10.66 -16.06
C ASP A 38 3.07 -11.16 -15.46
N ASP A 39 2.11 -10.28 -15.22
CA ASP A 39 0.77 -10.67 -14.80
C ASP A 39 -0.27 -10.15 -15.80
N PRO A 40 -0.96 -11.04 -16.53
CA PRO A 40 -1.98 -10.66 -17.49
C PRO A 40 -3.23 -10.03 -16.86
N ALA A 41 -3.37 -10.10 -15.52
CA ALA A 41 -4.49 -9.48 -14.81
C ALA A 41 -4.37 -7.94 -14.72
N ALA A 42 -3.18 -7.38 -14.98
CA ALA A 42 -2.99 -5.93 -14.94
C ALA A 42 -3.64 -5.24 -16.14
N SER A 43 -4.55 -4.31 -15.89
CA SER A 43 -5.25 -3.52 -16.92
C SER A 43 -4.40 -2.32 -17.34
N CYS A 44 -3.50 -2.49 -18.33
CA CYS A 44 -2.68 -1.39 -18.87
C CYS A 44 -2.68 -1.35 -20.40
N ASP A 45 -2.35 -0.18 -20.98
CA ASP A 45 -2.24 0.02 -22.43
C ASP A 45 -0.85 -0.38 -22.93
N SER A 46 0.18 -0.26 -22.08
CA SER A 46 1.53 -0.74 -22.33
C SER A 46 2.14 -1.29 -21.05
N PHE A 47 2.97 -2.33 -21.18
CA PHE A 47 3.61 -3.01 -20.05
C PHE A 47 5.12 -3.10 -20.28
N TYR A 48 5.90 -2.78 -19.24
CA TYR A 48 7.35 -2.86 -19.21
C TYR A 48 7.79 -3.77 -18.07
N LYS A 49 8.41 -4.89 -18.42
CA LYS A 49 9.04 -5.78 -17.45
C LYS A 49 10.42 -5.24 -17.10
N LEU A 50 10.57 -4.73 -15.87
CA LEU A 50 11.76 -3.99 -15.50
C LEU A 50 12.01 -4.04 -13.97
N ASP A 51 13.29 -4.21 -13.57
CA ASP A 51 13.72 -4.01 -12.19
C ASP A 51 14.04 -2.53 -11.96
N LEU A 52 13.23 -1.88 -11.13
CA LEU A 52 13.37 -0.45 -10.81
C LEU A 52 14.67 -0.10 -10.07
N SER A 53 15.45 -1.07 -9.60
CA SER A 53 16.78 -0.82 -9.05
C SER A 53 17.83 -0.57 -10.13
N CYS A 54 17.52 -0.86 -11.41
CA CYS A 54 18.39 -0.62 -12.58
C CYS A 54 18.18 0.81 -13.09
N LYS A 55 19.01 1.75 -12.63
CA LYS A 55 18.85 3.19 -12.90
C LYS A 55 18.78 3.54 -14.40
N ASP A 56 19.55 2.86 -15.24
CA ASP A 56 19.63 3.18 -16.67
C ASP A 56 18.33 2.76 -17.38
N ASP A 57 17.79 1.58 -17.05
CA ASP A 57 16.51 1.11 -17.57
C ASP A 57 15.34 2.02 -17.14
N VAL A 58 15.38 2.50 -15.87
CA VAL A 58 14.39 3.46 -15.37
C VAL A 58 14.50 4.80 -16.09
N ALA A 59 15.72 5.27 -16.37
CA ALA A 59 15.95 6.49 -17.12
C ALA A 59 15.40 6.39 -18.55
N ASP A 60 15.64 5.29 -19.23
CA ASP A 60 15.12 5.04 -20.60
C ASP A 60 13.59 4.93 -20.60
N LEU A 61 13.00 4.26 -19.61
CA LEU A 61 11.56 4.17 -19.42
C LEU A 61 10.93 5.59 -19.32
N ILE A 62 11.41 6.42 -18.40
CA ILE A 62 10.85 7.77 -18.18
C ILE A 62 11.07 8.66 -19.40
N LYS A 63 12.24 8.58 -20.04
CA LYS A 63 12.56 9.32 -21.27
C LYS A 63 11.62 8.94 -22.42
N GLN A 64 11.31 7.66 -22.57
CA GLN A 64 10.43 7.14 -23.64
C GLN A 64 8.97 7.45 -23.36
N THR A 65 8.51 7.21 -22.14
CA THR A 65 7.08 7.29 -21.79
C THR A 65 6.62 8.71 -21.47
N LYS A 66 7.50 9.53 -20.88
CA LYS A 66 7.19 10.93 -20.44
C LYS A 66 5.83 11.00 -19.75
N PRO A 67 5.63 10.32 -18.62
CA PRO A 67 4.35 10.26 -17.95
C PRO A 67 3.96 11.63 -17.40
N ASP A 68 2.66 11.91 -17.35
CA ASP A 68 2.11 13.08 -16.65
C ASP A 68 1.99 12.80 -15.15
N TYR A 69 1.69 11.53 -14.80
CA TYR A 69 1.60 11.04 -13.43
C TYR A 69 2.43 9.77 -13.24
N VAL A 70 3.06 9.66 -12.07
CA VAL A 70 3.72 8.42 -11.60
C VAL A 70 3.09 7.99 -10.28
N ILE A 71 2.55 6.79 -10.25
CA ILE A 71 2.02 6.15 -9.04
C ILE A 71 2.96 5.00 -8.68
N HIS A 72 3.85 5.25 -7.69
CA HIS A 72 4.88 4.30 -7.30
C HIS A 72 4.39 3.41 -6.16
N LEU A 73 3.91 2.21 -6.51
CA LEU A 73 3.41 1.20 -5.58
C LEU A 73 4.34 -0.01 -5.45
N ALA A 74 5.41 -0.06 -6.26
CA ALA A 74 6.40 -1.12 -6.19
C ALA A 74 7.09 -1.14 -4.82
N GLY A 75 7.27 -2.34 -4.29
CA GLY A 75 7.96 -2.55 -3.04
C GLY A 75 7.76 -3.98 -2.54
N ILE A 76 8.66 -4.42 -1.67
CA ILE A 76 8.60 -5.73 -1.04
C ILE A 76 8.58 -5.61 0.48
N PHE A 77 8.03 -6.64 1.11
CA PHE A 77 8.05 -6.86 2.56
C PHE A 77 8.28 -8.36 2.82
N GLY A 78 8.76 -8.72 4.02
CA GLY A 78 8.77 -10.11 4.45
C GLY A 78 9.81 -11.01 3.75
N THR A 79 10.96 -10.47 3.35
CA THR A 79 12.12 -11.28 2.98
C THR A 79 13.03 -11.48 4.20
N GLU A 80 13.80 -12.58 4.20
CA GLU A 80 14.79 -12.87 5.24
C GLU A 80 16.03 -11.96 5.15
N ASP A 81 16.31 -11.42 3.95
CA ASP A 81 17.43 -10.49 3.74
C ASP A 81 16.95 -9.02 3.78
N PRO A 82 17.30 -8.27 4.83
CA PRO A 82 17.00 -6.85 4.91
C PRO A 82 17.62 -6.01 3.79
N LEU A 83 18.76 -6.42 3.23
CA LEU A 83 19.42 -5.69 2.16
C LEU A 83 18.61 -5.71 0.86
N GLU A 84 17.91 -6.82 0.61
CA GLU A 84 16.98 -6.90 -0.52
C GLU A 84 15.83 -5.91 -0.36
N ILE A 85 15.28 -5.77 0.86
CA ILE A 85 14.25 -4.76 1.15
C ILE A 85 14.76 -3.36 0.84
N TYR A 86 15.97 -3.01 1.28
CA TYR A 86 16.53 -1.67 1.03
C TYR A 86 16.81 -1.47 -0.46
N LYS A 87 17.36 -2.48 -1.15
CA LYS A 87 17.59 -2.41 -2.58
C LYS A 87 16.29 -2.10 -3.32
N VAL A 88 15.23 -2.87 -3.08
CA VAL A 88 13.97 -2.72 -3.80
C VAL A 88 13.22 -1.47 -3.37
N ASN A 89 13.06 -1.21 -2.07
CA ASN A 89 12.19 -0.13 -1.61
C ASN A 89 12.86 1.26 -1.65
N VAL A 90 14.20 1.33 -1.53
CA VAL A 90 14.91 2.60 -1.42
C VAL A 90 15.57 3.00 -2.74
N LEU A 91 16.26 2.07 -3.42
CA LEU A 91 16.94 2.41 -4.67
C LEU A 91 15.96 2.63 -5.82
N SER A 92 14.81 1.93 -5.85
CA SER A 92 13.81 2.12 -6.89
C SER A 92 13.22 3.54 -6.89
N ILE A 93 12.83 4.06 -5.73
CA ILE A 93 12.30 5.43 -5.64
C ILE A 93 13.37 6.46 -5.96
N ALA A 94 14.63 6.24 -5.54
CA ALA A 94 15.73 7.12 -5.87
C ALA A 94 15.98 7.17 -7.40
N ALA A 95 15.98 6.02 -8.07
CA ALA A 95 16.15 5.92 -9.52
C ALA A 95 14.99 6.60 -10.28
N LEU A 96 13.74 6.38 -9.84
CA LEU A 96 12.56 7.05 -10.42
C LEU A 96 12.63 8.57 -10.28
N LEU A 97 12.94 9.07 -9.09
CA LEU A 97 13.03 10.51 -8.84
C LEU A 97 14.17 11.15 -9.65
N GLU A 98 15.32 10.47 -9.76
CA GLU A 98 16.43 10.99 -10.57
C GLU A 98 16.08 11.00 -12.06
N ALA A 99 15.44 9.95 -12.56
CA ALA A 99 14.98 9.89 -13.95
C ALA A 99 13.90 10.96 -14.25
N THR A 100 12.94 11.14 -13.35
CA THR A 100 11.88 12.15 -13.51
C THR A 100 12.45 13.57 -13.47
N ARG A 101 13.43 13.84 -12.61
CA ARG A 101 14.12 15.13 -12.55
C ARG A 101 14.72 15.52 -13.88
N HIS A 102 15.28 14.57 -14.61
CA HIS A 102 15.96 14.83 -15.88
C HIS A 102 15.02 14.81 -17.10
N TYR A 103 14.05 13.92 -17.14
CA TYR A 103 13.30 13.63 -18.37
C TYR A 103 11.80 13.98 -18.31
N ALA A 104 11.25 14.16 -17.11
CA ALA A 104 9.85 14.53 -16.87
C ALA A 104 9.67 15.42 -15.65
N PRO A 105 10.34 16.61 -15.58
CA PRO A 105 10.37 17.46 -14.37
C PRO A 105 9.00 18.02 -13.96
N ALA A 106 8.01 18.03 -14.85
CA ALA A 106 6.66 18.47 -14.58
C ALA A 106 5.73 17.34 -14.08
N VAL A 107 6.24 16.12 -13.90
CA VAL A 107 5.47 14.97 -13.43
C VAL A 107 4.89 15.22 -12.04
N VAL A 108 3.67 14.75 -11.80
CA VAL A 108 3.11 14.62 -10.46
C VAL A 108 3.30 13.16 -10.01
N MET A 109 3.98 12.98 -8.88
CA MET A 109 4.28 11.64 -8.36
C MET A 109 3.59 11.42 -7.01
N VAL A 110 2.95 10.26 -6.85
CA VAL A 110 2.51 9.73 -5.56
C VAL A 110 3.28 8.44 -5.28
N THR A 111 3.93 8.36 -4.12
CA THR A 111 4.67 7.16 -3.70
C THR A 111 4.11 6.58 -2.40
N ALA A 112 4.12 5.26 -2.31
CA ALA A 112 3.65 4.55 -1.12
C ALA A 112 4.76 4.42 -0.07
N GLY A 113 4.63 5.20 1.03
CA GLY A 113 5.24 4.93 2.32
C GLY A 113 4.52 3.79 3.05
N SER A 114 4.42 3.88 4.37
CA SER A 114 3.69 2.91 5.20
C SER A 114 3.45 3.44 6.61
N ALA A 115 2.35 3.03 7.26
CA ALA A 115 2.17 3.21 8.71
C ALA A 115 3.27 2.51 9.54
N ALA A 116 3.99 1.54 8.98
CA ALA A 116 5.13 0.90 9.63
C ALA A 116 6.31 1.86 9.90
N GLU A 117 6.33 3.04 9.26
CA GLU A 117 7.29 4.10 9.54
C GLU A 117 7.17 4.63 10.98
N TYR A 118 5.97 4.64 11.54
CA TYR A 118 5.72 5.16 12.88
C TYR A 118 6.32 4.30 14.00
N GLY A 119 6.40 2.96 13.81
CA GLY A 119 6.88 2.03 14.82
C GLY A 119 5.90 1.87 15.99
N HIS A 120 6.42 1.74 17.21
CA HIS A 120 5.58 1.65 18.40
C HIS A 120 5.02 3.01 18.81
N ILE A 121 3.71 3.03 19.05
CA ILE A 121 2.99 4.25 19.44
C ILE A 121 2.39 4.05 20.83
N GLU A 122 2.65 5.00 21.72
CA GLU A 122 2.01 5.04 23.03
C GLU A 122 0.48 5.13 22.88
N PRO A 123 -0.30 4.39 23.68
CA PRO A 123 -1.77 4.38 23.58
C PRO A 123 -2.43 5.76 23.68
N SER A 124 -1.79 6.71 24.37
CA SER A 124 -2.28 8.11 24.48
C SER A 124 -2.06 8.96 23.24
N ARG A 125 -1.30 8.45 22.25
CA ARG A 125 -0.92 9.19 21.03
C ARG A 125 -1.63 8.71 19.77
N VAL A 126 -2.62 7.85 19.90
CA VAL A 126 -3.51 7.45 18.80
C VAL A 126 -4.82 8.25 18.83
N PRO A 127 -5.42 8.61 17.68
CA PRO A 127 -4.98 8.31 16.32
C PRO A 127 -3.69 9.04 15.95
N VAL A 128 -2.76 8.37 15.24
CA VAL A 128 -1.53 9.02 14.77
C VAL A 128 -1.81 9.93 13.59
N ASP A 129 -1.22 11.13 13.61
CA ASP A 129 -1.21 12.05 12.47
C ASP A 129 0.20 12.13 11.85
N GLU A 130 0.34 12.85 10.74
CA GLU A 130 1.57 12.94 9.98
C GLU A 130 2.69 13.72 10.69
N ARG A 131 2.39 14.40 11.81
CA ARG A 131 3.36 15.08 12.69
C ARG A 131 3.98 14.14 13.71
N THR A 132 3.41 12.95 13.86
CA THR A 132 3.93 11.92 14.75
C THR A 132 5.33 11.47 14.28
N SER A 133 6.29 11.40 15.22
CA SER A 133 7.65 10.93 14.96
C SER A 133 7.63 9.51 14.39
N CYS A 134 8.52 9.26 13.42
CA CYS A 134 8.69 7.95 12.80
C CYS A 134 9.88 7.23 13.44
N GLU A 135 9.62 6.13 14.15
CA GLU A 135 10.61 5.32 14.86
C GLU A 135 10.41 3.84 14.49
N PRO A 136 10.71 3.46 13.22
CA PRO A 136 10.42 2.12 12.72
C PRO A 136 11.21 1.05 13.48
N VAL A 137 10.52 -0.07 13.77
CA VAL A 137 11.08 -1.21 14.51
C VAL A 137 11.33 -2.43 13.63
N THR A 138 11.14 -2.30 12.32
CA THR A 138 11.36 -3.36 11.34
C THR A 138 12.18 -2.87 10.15
N PRO A 139 12.95 -3.75 9.46
CA PRO A 139 13.66 -3.38 8.23
C PRO A 139 12.73 -2.79 7.16
N TYR A 140 11.50 -3.33 7.03
CA TYR A 140 10.50 -2.81 6.13
C TYR A 140 10.09 -1.38 6.49
N GLY A 141 9.73 -1.14 7.76
CA GLY A 141 9.36 0.22 8.21
C GLY A 141 10.49 1.22 8.00
N LEU A 142 11.74 0.82 8.29
CA LEU A 142 12.92 1.64 8.03
C LEU A 142 13.10 1.93 6.53
N SER A 143 12.94 0.93 5.67
CA SER A 143 13.05 1.13 4.21
C SER A 143 12.01 2.13 3.68
N LYS A 144 10.77 2.09 4.21
CA LYS A 144 9.71 3.02 3.83
C LYS A 144 9.97 4.43 4.34
N LEU A 145 10.50 4.57 5.55
CA LEU A 145 10.93 5.88 6.07
C LEU A 145 12.06 6.48 5.24
N LEU A 146 13.07 5.68 4.86
CA LEU A 146 14.15 6.14 3.98
C LEU A 146 13.62 6.58 2.61
N ALA A 147 12.71 5.82 2.02
CA ALA A 147 12.04 6.17 0.76
C ALA A 147 11.26 7.49 0.88
N THR A 148 10.51 7.67 1.99
CA THR A 148 9.81 8.92 2.32
C THR A 148 10.79 10.10 2.41
N GLN A 149 11.92 9.94 3.11
CA GLN A 149 12.91 11.01 3.25
C GLN A 149 13.58 11.37 1.91
N ILE A 150 13.86 10.40 1.06
CA ILE A 150 14.37 10.62 -0.29
C ILE A 150 13.35 11.41 -1.13
N ALA A 151 12.09 11.02 -1.13
CA ALA A 151 11.03 11.72 -1.85
C ALA A 151 10.93 13.21 -1.42
N LEU A 152 10.90 13.45 -0.11
CA LEU A 152 10.85 14.80 0.44
C LEU A 152 12.13 15.60 0.15
N TYR A 153 13.31 14.96 0.11
CA TYR A 153 14.55 15.59 -0.30
C TYR A 153 14.49 16.05 -1.77
N TYR A 154 14.04 15.20 -2.69
CA TYR A 154 13.93 15.56 -4.12
C TYR A 154 12.94 16.71 -4.34
N HIS A 155 11.85 16.76 -3.59
CA HIS A 155 10.97 17.93 -3.62
C HIS A 155 11.67 19.20 -3.18
N ARG A 156 12.35 19.19 -2.02
CA ARG A 156 13.03 20.38 -1.48
C ARG A 156 14.20 20.85 -2.34
N ALA A 157 15.00 19.91 -2.87
CA ALA A 157 16.22 20.22 -3.60
C ALA A 157 16.00 20.52 -5.08
N PHE A 158 14.97 19.91 -5.69
CA PHE A 158 14.78 19.95 -7.15
C PHE A 158 13.36 20.33 -7.56
N SER A 159 12.49 20.66 -6.61
CA SER A 159 11.08 21.05 -6.85
C SER A 159 10.25 19.99 -7.59
N ILE A 160 10.64 18.71 -7.53
CA ILE A 160 9.80 17.62 -8.07
C ILE A 160 8.50 17.57 -7.27
N CYS A 161 7.38 17.53 -7.97
CA CYS A 161 6.07 17.40 -7.33
C CYS A 161 5.85 15.94 -6.91
N VAL A 162 6.32 15.58 -5.71
CA VAL A 162 6.15 14.25 -5.13
C VAL A 162 5.41 14.34 -3.80
N MET A 163 4.42 13.48 -3.64
CA MET A 163 3.65 13.26 -2.40
C MET A 163 3.87 11.85 -1.90
N VAL A 164 3.82 11.66 -0.60
CA VAL A 164 3.91 10.35 0.03
C VAL A 164 2.57 10.03 0.70
N VAL A 165 2.01 8.86 0.41
CA VAL A 165 0.92 8.31 1.20
C VAL A 165 1.47 7.27 2.19
N ARG A 166 1.00 7.25 3.43
CA ARG A 166 1.29 6.21 4.42
C ARG A 166 0.07 5.32 4.60
N PRO A 167 -0.07 4.26 3.77
CA PRO A 167 -1.17 3.32 3.95
C PRO A 167 -1.05 2.63 5.31
N PHE A 168 -2.19 2.53 5.99
CA PHE A 168 -2.39 1.57 7.08
C PHE A 168 -2.67 0.19 6.47
N GLN A 169 -3.38 -0.71 7.16
CA GLN A 169 -3.60 -2.04 6.59
C GLN A 169 -4.64 -1.97 5.48
N LEU A 170 -4.22 -2.19 4.24
CA LEU A 170 -5.16 -2.29 3.12
C LEU A 170 -5.83 -3.67 3.11
N ILE A 171 -7.14 -3.69 2.84
CA ILE A 171 -7.95 -4.90 2.78
C ILE A 171 -8.84 -4.89 1.53
N GLY A 172 -9.13 -6.07 0.99
CA GLY A 172 -9.98 -6.26 -0.18
C GLY A 172 -9.66 -7.54 -0.93
N LYS A 173 -10.36 -7.77 -2.03
CA LYS A 173 -10.16 -8.95 -2.88
C LYS A 173 -8.73 -9.01 -3.43
N GLY A 174 -8.05 -10.14 -3.24
CA GLY A 174 -6.68 -10.31 -3.71
C GLY A 174 -5.59 -9.86 -2.74
N VAL A 175 -5.94 -9.43 -1.50
CA VAL A 175 -4.93 -9.10 -0.49
C VAL A 175 -3.98 -10.27 -0.25
N THR A 176 -2.67 -9.96 -0.20
CA THR A 176 -1.61 -10.98 -0.13
C THR A 176 -1.65 -11.78 1.17
N VAL A 177 -1.40 -13.08 1.05
CA VAL A 177 -1.33 -14.02 2.18
C VAL A 177 -0.16 -13.75 3.14
N GLY A 178 0.81 -12.94 2.76
CA GLY A 178 1.88 -12.46 3.64
C GLY A 178 1.39 -11.47 4.71
N LEU A 179 0.19 -10.90 4.54
CA LEU A 179 -0.48 -10.03 5.50
C LEU A 179 -1.58 -10.80 6.25
N ALA A 180 -1.84 -10.42 7.51
CA ALA A 180 -2.81 -11.12 8.35
C ALA A 180 -4.22 -11.24 7.72
N PRO A 181 -4.81 -10.19 7.10
CA PRO A 181 -6.11 -10.34 6.44
C PRO A 181 -6.11 -11.40 5.33
N GLY A 182 -5.06 -11.43 4.50
CA GLY A 182 -4.92 -12.43 3.44
C GLY A 182 -4.69 -13.84 3.97
N ALA A 183 -3.88 -13.98 5.04
CA ALA A 183 -3.66 -15.26 5.70
C ALA A 183 -4.95 -15.81 6.35
N PHE A 184 -5.77 -14.94 6.95
CA PHE A 184 -7.07 -15.32 7.49
C PHE A 184 -8.02 -15.76 6.38
N ALA A 185 -8.17 -14.95 5.34
CA ALA A 185 -9.04 -15.28 4.21
C ALA A 185 -8.64 -16.59 3.53
N GLN A 186 -7.35 -16.86 3.37
CA GLN A 186 -6.86 -18.11 2.83
C GLN A 186 -7.28 -19.31 3.70
N GLN A 187 -7.12 -19.22 5.02
CA GLN A 187 -7.51 -20.30 5.93
C GLN A 187 -9.03 -20.49 5.97
N VAL A 188 -9.81 -19.41 5.97
CA VAL A 188 -11.29 -19.49 5.85
C VAL A 188 -11.69 -20.19 4.56
N LYS A 189 -11.08 -19.88 3.41
CA LYS A 189 -11.30 -20.58 2.14
C LYS A 189 -10.91 -22.07 2.19
N GLN A 190 -9.85 -22.42 2.93
CA GLN A 190 -9.47 -23.83 3.15
C GLN A 190 -10.51 -24.58 3.97
N VAL A 191 -11.08 -23.94 4.99
CA VAL A 191 -12.18 -24.52 5.79
C VAL A 191 -13.44 -24.69 4.92
N LEU A 192 -13.84 -23.66 4.16
CA LEU A 192 -14.97 -23.72 3.22
C LEU A 192 -14.85 -24.87 2.22
N SER A 193 -13.64 -25.13 1.74
CA SER A 193 -13.37 -26.22 0.78
C SER A 193 -13.15 -27.59 1.43
N GLY A 194 -13.32 -27.71 2.76
CA GLY A 194 -13.11 -28.96 3.51
C GLY A 194 -11.65 -29.42 3.63
N LYS A 195 -10.68 -28.54 3.26
CA LYS A 195 -9.23 -28.84 3.33
C LYS A 195 -8.64 -28.62 4.72
N ALA A 196 -9.35 -27.91 5.60
CA ALA A 196 -8.97 -27.66 6.98
C ALA A 196 -10.20 -27.68 7.88
N ASN A 197 -10.01 -27.94 9.17
CA ASN A 197 -11.05 -27.93 10.20
C ASN A 197 -10.69 -27.01 11.38
N VAL A 198 -9.58 -26.29 11.29
CA VAL A 198 -9.07 -25.36 12.30
C VAL A 198 -8.38 -24.19 11.62
N ILE A 199 -8.52 -22.99 12.21
CA ILE A 199 -7.81 -21.78 11.79
C ILE A 199 -6.71 -21.52 12.81
N LYS A 200 -5.45 -21.44 12.34
CA LYS A 200 -4.27 -21.17 13.17
C LYS A 200 -3.85 -19.72 13.06
N VAL A 201 -3.73 -19.05 14.19
CA VAL A 201 -3.49 -17.60 14.29
C VAL A 201 -2.32 -17.27 15.19
N GLY A 202 -1.79 -16.04 15.06
CA GLY A 202 -0.86 -15.45 16.02
C GLY A 202 -1.59 -14.64 17.09
N ASN A 203 -1.09 -13.44 17.40
CA ASN A 203 -1.70 -12.53 18.36
C ASN A 203 -2.99 -11.91 17.80
N LEU A 204 -4.12 -12.21 18.44
CA LEU A 204 -5.44 -11.66 18.10
C LEU A 204 -5.83 -10.41 18.91
N GLU A 205 -5.08 -10.07 19.94
CA GLU A 205 -5.38 -8.94 20.82
C GLU A 205 -4.94 -7.59 20.25
N SER A 206 -4.05 -7.61 19.26
CA SER A 206 -3.59 -6.38 18.62
C SER A 206 -4.70 -5.74 17.76
N SER A 207 -4.71 -4.40 17.71
CA SER A 207 -5.65 -3.63 16.87
C SER A 207 -4.94 -2.95 15.72
N ARG A 208 -5.58 -2.92 14.57
CA ARG A 208 -5.09 -2.26 13.34
C ARG A 208 -6.20 -1.41 12.73
N ASP A 209 -5.79 -0.48 11.90
CA ASP A 209 -6.67 0.30 11.03
C ASP A 209 -6.72 -0.36 9.66
N PHE A 210 -7.89 -0.80 9.24
CA PHE A 210 -8.12 -1.45 7.95
C PHE A 210 -8.85 -0.50 7.01
N LEU A 211 -8.22 -0.19 5.89
CA LEU A 211 -8.80 0.63 4.83
C LEU A 211 -9.09 -0.22 3.60
N ASP A 212 -10.28 -0.07 3.04
CA ASP A 212 -10.65 -0.72 1.78
C ASP A 212 -9.72 -0.29 0.64
N ILE A 213 -9.36 -1.23 -0.21
CA ILE A 213 -8.44 -0.97 -1.33
C ILE A 213 -9.03 -0.01 -2.36
N HIS A 214 -10.34 -0.01 -2.60
CA HIS A 214 -10.97 0.91 -3.54
C HIS A 214 -10.94 2.34 -2.99
N ASP A 215 -11.22 2.55 -1.70
CA ASP A 215 -11.06 3.84 -1.06
C ASP A 215 -9.60 4.32 -1.14
N ALA A 216 -8.64 3.41 -1.00
CA ALA A 216 -7.22 3.74 -1.09
C ALA A 216 -6.80 4.21 -2.49
N VAL A 217 -7.23 3.52 -3.55
CA VAL A 217 -6.88 3.94 -4.93
C VAL A 217 -7.58 5.23 -5.34
N GLU A 218 -8.81 5.47 -4.87
CA GLU A 218 -9.51 6.74 -5.04
C GLU A 218 -8.75 7.91 -4.40
N ALA A 219 -8.26 7.73 -3.15
CA ALA A 219 -7.46 8.74 -2.47
C ALA A 219 -6.16 9.05 -3.21
N ILE A 220 -5.44 8.02 -3.70
CA ILE A 220 -4.21 8.19 -4.47
C ILE A 220 -4.48 8.97 -5.74
N TRP A 221 -5.56 8.67 -6.45
CA TRP A 221 -5.93 9.38 -7.65
C TRP A 221 -6.37 10.83 -7.36
N ALA A 222 -7.12 11.08 -6.28
CA ALA A 222 -7.48 12.43 -5.85
C ALA A 222 -6.24 13.30 -5.58
N LEU A 223 -5.21 12.74 -4.93
CA LEU A 223 -3.92 13.43 -4.74
C LEU A 223 -3.20 13.72 -6.05
N CYS A 224 -3.32 12.87 -7.07
CA CYS A 224 -2.78 13.16 -8.39
C CYS A 224 -3.48 14.37 -9.03
N GLN A 225 -4.79 14.52 -8.82
CA GLN A 225 -5.60 15.62 -9.38
C GLN A 225 -5.44 16.94 -8.61
N GLU A 226 -5.15 16.87 -7.31
CA GLU A 226 -4.92 18.03 -6.44
C GLU A 226 -3.52 17.93 -5.80
N PRO A 227 -2.44 18.16 -6.57
CA PRO A 227 -1.09 17.90 -6.09
C PRO A 227 -0.62 18.89 -5.02
N ALA A 228 -0.01 18.35 -3.97
CA ALA A 228 0.65 19.08 -2.88
C ALA A 228 2.07 18.55 -2.66
N GLY A 229 2.97 18.87 -3.57
CA GLY A 229 4.35 18.38 -3.52
C GLY A 229 5.02 18.59 -2.15
N GLY A 230 5.83 17.63 -1.73
CA GLY A 230 6.53 17.65 -0.45
C GLY A 230 5.65 17.32 0.78
N GLN A 231 4.42 16.89 0.58
CA GLN A 231 3.53 16.51 1.67
C GLN A 231 3.47 15.00 1.87
N VAL A 232 3.23 14.61 3.12
CA VAL A 232 2.91 13.23 3.53
C VAL A 232 1.46 13.19 3.96
N PHE A 233 0.73 12.13 3.61
CA PHE A 233 -0.67 11.92 3.98
C PHE A 233 -0.88 10.52 4.53
N ASN A 234 -1.55 10.40 5.68
CA ASN A 234 -2.03 9.11 6.16
C ASN A 234 -3.19 8.62 5.30
N LEU A 235 -3.14 7.35 4.93
CA LEU A 235 -4.16 6.67 4.15
C LEU A 235 -4.76 5.55 5.03
N CYS A 236 -5.85 5.87 5.73
CA CYS A 236 -6.42 5.06 6.81
C CYS A 236 -7.93 5.26 6.94
N SER A 237 -8.59 4.34 7.64
CA SER A 237 -10.02 4.44 7.96
C SER A 237 -10.29 5.30 9.21
N GLY A 238 -9.33 5.41 10.12
CA GLY A 238 -9.49 6.04 11.42
C GLY A 238 -10.15 5.14 12.47
N ILE A 239 -10.44 3.88 12.14
CA ILE A 239 -11.17 2.94 12.99
C ILE A 239 -10.24 1.82 13.46
N PRO A 240 -9.95 1.73 14.77
CA PRO A 240 -9.19 0.60 15.31
C PRO A 240 -10.07 -0.67 15.33
N THR A 241 -9.58 -1.74 14.70
CA THR A 241 -10.25 -3.05 14.69
C THR A 241 -9.33 -4.11 15.26
N LYS A 242 -9.80 -4.88 16.26
CA LYS A 242 -9.05 -6.02 16.80
C LYS A 242 -8.88 -7.10 15.75
N MET A 243 -7.75 -7.79 15.79
CA MET A 243 -7.49 -8.93 14.90
C MET A 243 -8.47 -10.08 15.15
N SER A 244 -8.94 -10.28 16.40
CA SER A 244 -10.00 -11.23 16.73
C SER A 244 -11.30 -10.87 16.00
N SER A 245 -11.74 -9.61 16.09
CA SER A 245 -12.97 -9.16 15.44
C SER A 245 -12.91 -9.24 13.92
N LEU A 246 -11.76 -8.94 13.31
CA LEU A 246 -11.58 -9.14 11.87
C LEU A 246 -11.78 -10.62 11.46
N LEU A 247 -11.19 -11.55 12.22
CA LEU A 247 -11.33 -12.96 11.93
C LEU A 247 -12.77 -13.47 12.17
N GLU A 248 -13.42 -13.04 13.26
CA GLU A 248 -14.81 -13.33 13.56
C GLU A 248 -15.73 -12.89 12.42
N MET A 249 -15.59 -11.64 11.95
CA MET A 249 -16.37 -11.13 10.81
C MET A 249 -16.16 -11.97 9.54
N MET A 250 -14.94 -12.45 9.26
CA MET A 250 -14.67 -13.32 8.10
C MET A 250 -15.35 -14.70 8.25
N ILE A 251 -15.32 -15.28 9.46
CA ILE A 251 -15.95 -16.57 9.76
C ILE A 251 -17.48 -16.46 9.64
N GLU A 252 -18.07 -15.42 10.23
CA GLU A 252 -19.50 -15.14 10.20
C GLU A 252 -20.00 -14.86 8.78
N ASN A 253 -19.27 -14.08 8.00
CA ASN A 253 -19.60 -13.77 6.59
C ASN A 253 -19.72 -15.04 5.75
N CYS A 254 -18.95 -16.07 6.09
CA CYS A 254 -18.96 -17.37 5.42
C CYS A 254 -19.91 -18.40 6.08
N GLY A 255 -20.63 -18.04 7.14
CA GLY A 255 -21.54 -18.95 7.87
C GLY A 255 -20.83 -20.16 8.48
N LEU A 256 -19.54 -20.03 8.84
CA LEU A 256 -18.74 -21.12 9.36
C LEU A 256 -18.85 -21.24 10.88
N ASN A 257 -18.74 -22.50 11.35
CA ASN A 257 -18.47 -22.81 12.75
C ASN A 257 -17.17 -23.61 12.80
N VAL A 258 -16.07 -22.92 13.13
CA VAL A 258 -14.72 -23.47 13.06
C VAL A 258 -13.92 -23.14 14.31
N LYS A 259 -13.09 -24.06 14.77
CA LYS A 259 -12.18 -23.86 15.90
C LYS A 259 -11.03 -22.93 15.48
N VAL A 260 -10.72 -21.94 16.32
CA VAL A 260 -9.55 -21.07 16.18
C VAL A 260 -8.52 -21.45 17.24
N GLU A 261 -7.27 -21.63 16.83
CA GLU A 261 -6.16 -22.00 17.72
C GLU A 261 -5.00 -21.02 17.58
N VAL A 262 -4.44 -20.59 18.70
CA VAL A 262 -3.20 -19.80 18.71
C VAL A 262 -2.01 -20.70 18.42
N ASP A 263 -1.25 -20.38 17.39
CA ASP A 263 -0.01 -21.04 17.02
C ASP A 263 1.17 -20.21 17.53
N PRO A 264 1.93 -20.69 18.54
CA PRO A 264 3.07 -19.93 19.09
C PRO A 264 4.12 -19.55 18.03
N GLY A 265 4.28 -20.34 16.96
CA GLY A 265 5.21 -20.04 15.87
C GLY A 265 4.82 -18.83 15.02
N ARG A 266 3.59 -18.29 15.20
CA ARG A 266 3.09 -17.08 14.51
C ARG A 266 3.16 -15.81 15.38
N LEU A 267 3.67 -15.89 16.60
CA LEU A 267 3.84 -14.74 17.47
C LEU A 267 5.09 -13.94 17.08
N ARG A 268 4.95 -12.62 16.96
CA ARG A 268 6.03 -11.73 16.48
C ARG A 268 6.91 -11.15 17.59
N GLY A 269 6.63 -11.44 18.86
CA GLY A 269 7.42 -10.96 19.98
C GLY A 269 7.46 -9.43 20.09
N SER A 270 8.66 -8.88 20.34
CA SER A 270 8.86 -7.43 20.54
C SER A 270 8.63 -6.55 19.29
N THR A 271 8.53 -7.13 18.12
CA THR A 271 8.22 -6.38 16.88
C THR A 271 6.72 -6.28 16.61
N ASP A 272 5.88 -6.91 17.46
CA ASP A 272 4.43 -6.80 17.33
C ASP A 272 3.93 -5.47 17.89
N ILE A 273 3.36 -4.64 17.02
CA ILE A 273 2.76 -3.36 17.41
C ILE A 273 1.38 -3.67 18.00
N SER A 274 1.14 -3.31 19.26
CA SER A 274 -0.10 -3.66 19.96
C SER A 274 -1.34 -2.95 19.42
N ASN A 275 -1.23 -1.64 19.17
CA ASN A 275 -2.37 -0.84 18.72
C ASN A 275 -1.88 0.33 17.88
N ILE A 276 -2.37 0.41 16.63
CA ILE A 276 -2.11 1.55 15.76
C ILE A 276 -3.31 1.81 14.83
N TYR A 277 -3.80 3.05 14.83
CA TYR A 277 -4.76 3.57 13.87
C TYR A 277 -4.48 5.04 13.59
N GLY A 278 -4.86 5.51 12.42
CA GLY A 278 -4.46 6.81 11.91
C GLY A 278 -5.56 7.86 11.88
N SER A 279 -5.15 9.09 11.61
CA SER A 279 -6.05 10.19 11.27
C SER A 279 -5.90 10.51 9.79
N PHE A 280 -6.99 10.44 9.02
CA PHE A 280 -7.06 10.88 7.63
C PHE A 280 -7.45 12.36 7.48
N GLN A 281 -7.51 13.10 8.56
CA GLN A 281 -8.04 14.48 8.55
C GLN A 281 -7.27 15.42 7.62
N LYS A 282 -5.96 15.24 7.49
CA LYS A 282 -5.13 16.01 6.56
C LYS A 282 -5.54 15.77 5.11
N LEU A 283 -5.73 14.51 4.72
CA LEU A 283 -6.16 14.11 3.38
C LEU A 283 -7.58 14.63 3.10
N LYS A 284 -8.51 14.50 4.07
CA LYS A 284 -9.86 15.05 3.98
C LYS A 284 -9.86 16.57 3.75
N ASN A 285 -9.06 17.30 4.49
CA ASN A 285 -8.95 18.76 4.34
C ASN A 285 -8.32 19.17 3.02
N HIS A 286 -7.48 18.34 2.43
CA HIS A 286 -6.77 18.66 1.20
C HIS A 286 -7.59 18.39 -0.05
N CYS A 287 -8.14 17.19 -0.22
CA CYS A 287 -8.87 16.79 -1.43
C CYS A 287 -10.32 16.31 -1.16
N ASN A 288 -10.89 16.69 0.00
CA ASN A 288 -12.25 16.34 0.41
C ASN A 288 -12.55 14.82 0.39
N TRP A 289 -11.51 13.99 0.50
CA TRP A 289 -11.66 12.54 0.53
C TRP A 289 -11.91 12.04 1.95
N SER A 290 -12.73 11.01 2.07
CA SER A 290 -12.91 10.22 3.30
C SER A 290 -13.26 8.78 2.95
N PRO A 291 -12.92 7.80 3.82
CA PRO A 291 -13.31 6.41 3.60
C PRO A 291 -14.83 6.27 3.45
N GLN A 292 -15.29 5.51 2.46
CA GLN A 292 -16.70 5.30 2.15
C GLN A 292 -17.15 3.87 2.41
N ARG A 293 -16.24 2.89 2.24
CA ARG A 293 -16.55 1.48 2.35
C ARG A 293 -16.36 0.97 3.77
N SER A 294 -17.34 0.21 4.24
CA SER A 294 -17.24 -0.47 5.54
C SER A 294 -16.32 -1.69 5.45
N LEU A 295 -15.74 -2.08 6.60
CA LEU A 295 -14.91 -3.27 6.68
C LEU A 295 -15.70 -4.55 6.31
N ASN A 296 -17.01 -4.60 6.60
CA ASN A 296 -17.87 -5.73 6.22
C ASN A 296 -18.01 -5.88 4.70
N GLU A 297 -18.15 -4.77 3.96
CA GLU A 297 -18.20 -4.78 2.50
C GLU A 297 -16.87 -5.31 1.93
N SER A 298 -15.73 -4.80 2.43
CA SER A 298 -14.40 -5.26 2.02
C SER A 298 -14.22 -6.77 2.26
N ILE A 299 -14.65 -7.26 3.43
CA ILE A 299 -14.58 -8.70 3.77
C ILE A 299 -15.47 -9.51 2.82
N SER A 300 -16.71 -9.09 2.57
CA SER A 300 -17.62 -9.81 1.69
C SER A 300 -17.04 -9.98 0.28
N GLU A 301 -16.43 -8.94 -0.29
CA GLU A 301 -15.78 -9.01 -1.60
C GLU A 301 -14.59 -9.98 -1.65
N MET A 302 -13.91 -10.24 -0.52
CA MET A 302 -12.80 -11.20 -0.47
C MET A 302 -13.22 -12.64 -0.70
N PHE A 303 -14.52 -12.96 -0.51
CA PHE A 303 -15.07 -14.33 -0.61
C PHE A 303 -16.00 -14.51 -1.84
N MET A 304 -16.24 -13.44 -2.59
CA MET A 304 -16.90 -13.48 -3.91
C MET A 304 -15.86 -13.82 -5.00
#